data_5592bec462aec07c212ba6b48af0c2a1
#
_entry.id   5592bec462aec07c212ba6b48af0c2a1
#
_cell.length_a   1.000
_cell.length_b   1.000
_cell.length_c   1.000
_cell.angle_alpha   90.00
_cell.angle_beta   90.00
_cell.angle_gamma   90.00
#
_symmetry.space_group_name_H-M   'P 1'
#
loop_
_entity.id
_entity.type
_entity.pdbx_description
1 polymer ?
#
loop_
_entity_poly.entity_id
_entity_poly.type
_entity_poly.pdbx_seq_one_letter_code
_entity_poly.pdbx_strand_id
1 'polypeptide(L)'
;GDNFATIDVRSVGVRYLPPAICGGNCLEFAISNFGRRSHPNYPAEFDIYIDTTGDGDPDYVIYNTESGGFGASGQNRVYLVRLSDNAGASVFYTDADLNSGNLIFTVLLNTAGLPASYPSLNAPTNATLGISLYAYDNYFTGAPTDSVESMKFTPATPKFSVTSGVPFGSVAKGPLLNVPFTKDAAVTAAQSSETGLLFMYRRNA
;
A
#
# COMPACT_ATOMS: atom_id res chain seq x y z
N GLY A 1 -0.82 -7.92 -27.23
CA GLY A 1 -0.64 -7.89 -25.79
C GLY A 1 -1.62 -6.90 -25.23
N ASP A 2 -2.23 -7.27 -24.14
CA ASP A 2 -3.24 -6.46 -23.48
C ASP A 2 -2.57 -5.23 -22.85
N ASN A 3 -2.75 -4.05 -23.42
CA ASN A 3 -2.19 -2.81 -22.89
C ASN A 3 -2.79 -2.42 -21.53
N PHE A 4 -3.90 -3.02 -21.14
CA PHE A 4 -4.56 -2.79 -19.86
C PHE A 4 -4.02 -3.64 -18.72
N ALA A 5 -3.24 -4.68 -18.98
CA ALA A 5 -2.66 -5.53 -17.94
C ALA A 5 -1.76 -4.76 -16.93
N THR A 6 -1.27 -3.58 -17.30
CA THR A 6 -0.50 -2.69 -16.43
C THR A 6 -1.35 -1.93 -15.42
N ILE A 7 -2.66 -1.85 -15.65
CA ILE A 7 -3.65 -1.20 -14.77
C ILE A 7 -4.45 -2.27 -14.02
N ASP A 8 -4.53 -3.48 -14.58
CA ASP A 8 -5.27 -4.62 -14.04
C ASP A 8 -4.59 -5.12 -12.75
N VAL A 9 -5.29 -4.98 -11.63
CA VAL A 9 -4.79 -5.28 -10.29
C VAL A 9 -4.89 -6.78 -10.04
N ARG A 10 -3.77 -7.40 -9.80
CA ARG A 10 -3.68 -8.82 -9.47
C ARG A 10 -3.90 -9.10 -7.99
N SER A 11 -3.28 -8.29 -7.14
CA SER A 11 -3.32 -8.48 -5.70
C SER A 11 -3.01 -7.19 -4.96
N VAL A 12 -3.65 -7.00 -3.82
CA VAL A 12 -3.37 -5.93 -2.87
C VAL A 12 -3.02 -6.53 -1.52
N GLY A 13 -1.99 -6.01 -0.88
CA GLY A 13 -1.60 -6.39 0.47
C GLY A 13 -1.44 -5.16 1.35
N VAL A 14 -1.71 -5.33 2.65
CA VAL A 14 -1.47 -4.31 3.67
C VAL A 14 -0.69 -4.93 4.81
N ARG A 15 0.31 -4.21 5.32
CA ARG A 15 1.01 -4.63 6.52
C ARG A 15 1.32 -3.44 7.44
N TYR A 16 1.39 -3.75 8.71
CA TYR A 16 1.85 -2.82 9.74
C TYR A 16 3.36 -2.99 9.97
N LEU A 17 4.06 -1.88 10.07
CA LEU A 17 5.46 -1.82 10.48
C LEU A 17 5.59 -1.02 11.78
N PRO A 18 6.18 -1.62 12.84
CA PRO A 18 6.37 -0.95 14.11
C PRO A 18 7.49 0.11 14.04
N PRO A 19 7.59 1.01 15.04
CA PRO A 19 8.58 2.10 15.06
C PRO A 19 10.04 1.65 14.93
N ALA A 20 10.37 0.46 15.40
CA ALA A 20 11.72 -0.10 15.27
C ALA A 20 12.16 -0.31 13.81
N ILE A 21 11.22 -0.39 12.88
CA ILE A 21 11.49 -0.64 11.47
C ILE A 21 11.28 0.63 10.63
N CYS A 22 10.21 1.36 10.90
CA CYS A 22 9.80 2.51 10.10
C CYS A 22 10.10 3.87 10.76
N GLY A 23 10.55 3.91 11.99
CA GLY A 23 10.73 5.14 12.77
C GLY A 23 9.46 5.66 13.42
N GLY A 24 8.30 5.21 12.96
CA GLY A 24 6.96 5.47 13.51
C GLY A 24 6.05 4.28 13.25
N ASN A 25 4.79 4.35 13.64
CA ASN A 25 3.80 3.35 13.26
C ASN A 25 3.45 3.55 11.79
N CYS A 26 3.84 2.62 10.91
CA CYS A 26 3.57 2.73 9.47
C CYS A 26 2.62 1.65 8.97
N LEU A 27 1.93 1.98 7.88
CA LEU A 27 1.30 1.01 7.00
C LEU A 27 2.03 1.02 5.66
N GLU A 28 2.23 -0.17 5.12
CA GLU A 28 2.64 -0.35 3.73
C GLU A 28 1.51 -1.01 2.96
N PHE A 29 1.18 -0.42 1.82
CA PHE A 29 0.24 -0.94 0.85
C PHE A 29 1.02 -1.45 -0.35
N ALA A 30 0.90 -2.74 -0.62
CA ALA A 30 1.55 -3.41 -1.73
C ALA A 30 0.53 -3.66 -2.84
N ILE A 31 0.83 -3.22 -4.05
CA ILE A 31 0.00 -3.40 -5.24
C ILE A 31 0.78 -4.21 -6.25
N SER A 32 0.20 -5.29 -6.73
CA SER A 32 0.76 -6.12 -7.79
C SER A 32 -0.20 -6.19 -8.96
N ASN A 33 0.26 -5.85 -10.16
CA ASN A 33 -0.51 -5.87 -11.39
C ASN A 33 -0.14 -7.07 -12.26
N PHE A 34 -1.00 -7.41 -13.21
CA PHE A 34 -0.71 -8.45 -14.19
C PHE A 34 0.38 -8.05 -15.17
N GLY A 35 0.42 -6.79 -15.57
CA GLY A 35 1.43 -6.26 -16.50
C GLY A 35 2.58 -5.54 -15.81
N ARG A 36 3.73 -5.53 -16.48
CA ARG A 36 4.91 -4.77 -16.05
C ARG A 36 4.83 -3.34 -16.55
N ARG A 37 5.30 -2.40 -15.73
CA ARG A 37 5.36 -0.97 -16.05
C ARG A 37 6.80 -0.50 -16.07
N SER A 38 7.11 0.40 -17.00
CA SER A 38 8.40 1.08 -17.05
C SER A 38 8.49 2.24 -16.06
N HIS A 39 7.34 2.76 -15.62
CA HIS A 39 7.23 3.90 -14.71
C HIS A 39 6.13 3.64 -13.66
N PRO A 40 6.32 4.00 -12.39
CA PRO A 40 5.36 3.72 -11.32
C PRO A 40 4.03 4.48 -11.44
N ASN A 41 3.99 5.59 -12.20
CA ASN A 41 2.84 6.48 -12.30
C ASN A 41 2.12 6.44 -13.65
N TYR A 42 2.67 5.76 -14.66
CA TYR A 42 2.08 5.74 -16.00
C TYR A 42 2.06 4.33 -16.58
N PRO A 43 0.98 3.95 -17.22
CA PRO A 43 -0.28 4.66 -17.46
C PRO A 43 -1.25 4.66 -16.26
N ALA A 44 -0.96 3.93 -15.18
CA ALA A 44 -1.86 3.76 -14.05
C ALA A 44 -1.55 4.71 -12.90
N GLU A 45 -2.58 5.27 -12.29
CA GLU A 45 -2.59 5.85 -10.95
C GLU A 45 -3.39 4.92 -10.03
N PHE A 46 -2.94 4.79 -8.78
CA PHE A 46 -3.62 3.99 -7.78
C PHE A 46 -4.00 4.86 -6.61
N ASP A 47 -5.31 4.98 -6.38
CA ASP A 47 -5.87 5.69 -5.26
C ASP A 47 -6.34 4.71 -4.20
N ILE A 48 -5.84 4.85 -2.98
CA ILE A 48 -6.24 4.04 -1.85
C ILE A 48 -7.04 4.92 -0.89
N TYR A 49 -8.33 4.70 -0.83
CA TYR A 49 -9.24 5.35 0.10
C TYR A 49 -9.28 4.60 1.42
N ILE A 50 -9.21 5.33 2.53
CA ILE A 50 -9.13 4.75 3.86
C ILE A 50 -10.17 5.40 4.77
N ASP A 51 -11.06 4.57 5.31
CA ASP A 51 -11.94 4.85 6.40
C ASP A 51 -11.24 4.46 7.71
N THR A 52 -10.96 5.45 8.56
CA THR A 52 -10.30 5.27 9.87
C THR A 52 -11.28 5.29 11.03
N THR A 53 -12.53 5.70 10.80
CA THR A 53 -13.60 5.86 11.79
C THR A 53 -14.56 4.69 11.82
N GLY A 54 -14.65 3.93 10.73
CA GLY A 54 -15.54 2.75 10.60
C GLY A 54 -16.98 3.11 10.27
N ASP A 55 -17.22 4.33 9.78
CA ASP A 55 -18.57 4.80 9.40
C ASP A 55 -18.94 4.46 7.95
N GLY A 56 -17.96 4.00 7.16
CA GLY A 56 -18.12 3.59 5.76
C GLY A 56 -17.75 4.67 4.76
N ASP A 57 -17.51 5.90 5.21
CA ASP A 57 -17.02 6.99 4.37
C ASP A 57 -15.50 7.12 4.49
N PRO A 58 -14.75 7.34 3.43
CA PRO A 58 -13.31 7.47 3.52
C PRO A 58 -12.90 8.82 4.12
N ASP A 59 -11.95 8.77 5.08
CA ASP A 59 -11.35 9.95 5.71
C ASP A 59 -10.13 10.45 4.96
N TYR A 60 -9.41 9.54 4.30
CA TYR A 60 -8.16 9.82 3.60
C TYR A 60 -8.11 9.16 2.24
N VAL A 61 -7.31 9.76 1.34
CA VAL A 61 -6.85 9.12 0.13
C VAL A 61 -5.32 9.14 0.08
N ILE A 62 -4.73 8.03 -0.37
CA ILE A 62 -3.31 7.86 -0.63
C ILE A 62 -3.16 7.58 -2.11
N TYR A 63 -2.28 8.32 -2.77
CA TYR A 63 -1.95 8.10 -4.18
C TYR A 63 -0.47 8.38 -4.44
N ASN A 64 0.02 7.95 -5.60
CA ASN A 64 1.37 8.26 -6.02
C ASN A 64 1.37 9.20 -7.22
N THR A 65 2.33 10.13 -7.25
CA THR A 65 2.52 11.00 -8.40
C THR A 65 3.98 11.42 -8.56
N GLU A 66 4.32 11.85 -9.77
CA GLU A 66 5.63 12.42 -10.09
C GLU A 66 5.81 13.78 -9.42
N SER A 67 6.92 13.99 -8.73
CA SER A 67 7.19 15.23 -7.97
C SER A 67 7.26 16.49 -8.83
N GLY A 68 7.53 16.35 -10.10
CA GLY A 68 7.58 17.44 -11.09
C GLY A 68 6.40 17.45 -12.04
N GLY A 69 5.32 16.73 -11.74
CA GLY A 69 4.24 16.48 -12.69
C GLY A 69 4.79 15.77 -13.93
N PHE A 70 4.33 16.15 -15.13
CA PHE A 70 4.86 15.58 -16.37
C PHE A 70 6.31 16.00 -16.70
N GLY A 71 6.96 16.77 -15.82
CA GLY A 71 8.35 17.18 -15.97
C GLY A 71 9.40 16.09 -15.79
N ALA A 72 8.96 14.86 -15.46
CA ALA A 72 9.78 13.65 -15.33
C ALA A 72 11.05 13.86 -14.50
N SER A 73 10.88 14.32 -13.26
CA SER A 73 12.00 14.48 -12.31
C SER A 73 12.64 13.15 -11.90
N GLY A 74 11.98 12.03 -12.17
CA GLY A 74 12.37 10.71 -11.71
C GLY A 74 12.08 10.47 -10.22
N GLN A 75 11.32 11.35 -9.58
CA GLN A 75 10.94 11.26 -8.18
C GLN A 75 9.45 11.01 -8.06
N ASN A 76 9.07 9.76 -7.98
CA ASN A 76 7.69 9.39 -7.70
C ASN A 76 7.46 9.33 -6.20
N ARG A 77 6.44 10.04 -5.71
CA ARG A 77 6.14 10.20 -4.29
C ARG A 77 4.74 9.74 -3.97
N VAL A 78 4.59 9.25 -2.75
CA VAL A 78 3.30 8.95 -2.13
C VAL A 78 2.76 10.21 -1.46
N TYR A 79 1.53 10.53 -1.75
CA TYR A 79 0.79 11.62 -1.13
C TYR A 79 -0.31 11.06 -0.24
N LEU A 80 -0.51 11.71 0.90
CA LEU A 80 -1.61 11.47 1.81
C LEU A 80 -2.46 12.73 1.87
N VAL A 81 -3.74 12.62 1.57
CA VAL A 81 -4.70 13.72 1.63
C VAL A 81 -5.83 13.37 2.59
N ARG A 82 -6.13 14.27 3.50
CA ARG A 82 -7.31 14.19 4.36
C ARG A 82 -8.50 14.79 3.62
N LEU A 83 -9.57 14.03 3.48
CA LEU A 83 -10.71 14.41 2.63
C LEU A 83 -11.59 15.49 3.25
N SER A 84 -11.62 15.64 4.58
CA SER A 84 -12.47 16.63 5.26
C SER A 84 -12.10 18.08 4.96
N ASP A 85 -10.83 18.36 4.64
CA ASP A 85 -10.32 19.72 4.38
C ASP A 85 -9.35 19.79 3.20
N ASN A 86 -9.16 18.70 2.48
CA ASN A 86 -8.19 18.54 1.38
C ASN A 86 -6.74 18.87 1.78
N ALA A 87 -6.40 18.79 3.07
CA ALA A 87 -5.04 18.96 3.52
C ALA A 87 -4.19 17.75 3.09
N GLY A 88 -3.21 18.01 2.25
CA GLY A 88 -2.36 16.95 1.68
C GLY A 88 -0.87 17.23 1.83
N ALA A 89 -0.09 16.16 1.91
CA ALA A 89 1.37 16.21 1.93
C ALA A 89 1.99 14.99 1.27
N SER A 90 3.17 15.19 0.69
CA SER A 90 4.05 14.09 0.29
C SER A 90 4.67 13.46 1.54
N VAL A 91 4.55 12.15 1.69
CA VAL A 91 4.97 11.43 2.90
C VAL A 91 6.21 10.57 2.69
N PHE A 92 6.26 9.79 1.61
CA PHE A 92 7.38 8.92 1.26
C PHE A 92 7.60 8.90 -0.25
N TYR A 93 8.71 8.31 -0.68
CA TYR A 93 8.87 7.90 -2.08
C TYR A 93 8.10 6.61 -2.35
N THR A 94 7.53 6.50 -3.55
CA THR A 94 6.97 5.24 -4.00
C THR A 94 8.10 4.23 -4.18
N ASP A 95 7.94 3.06 -3.57
CA ASP A 95 8.87 1.96 -3.77
C ASP A 95 8.40 1.11 -4.96
N ALA A 96 9.15 1.14 -6.04
CA ALA A 96 8.83 0.45 -7.28
C ALA A 96 10.10 0.02 -8.00
N ASP A 97 10.13 -1.23 -8.44
CA ASP A 97 11.15 -1.67 -9.38
C ASP A 97 10.76 -1.26 -10.80
N LEU A 98 11.72 -0.77 -11.57
CA LEU A 98 11.52 -0.52 -12.99
C LEU A 98 11.19 -1.83 -13.72
N ASN A 99 10.31 -1.73 -14.71
CA ASN A 99 9.86 -2.88 -15.49
C ASN A 99 9.24 -4.00 -14.63
N SER A 100 8.50 -3.60 -13.60
CA SER A 100 7.78 -4.46 -12.66
C SER A 100 6.30 -4.10 -12.63
N GLY A 101 5.47 -5.06 -12.21
CA GLY A 101 4.05 -4.81 -11.87
C GLY A 101 3.84 -4.40 -10.41
N ASN A 102 4.91 -4.26 -9.62
CA ASN A 102 4.83 -4.09 -8.19
C ASN A 102 5.05 -2.64 -7.76
N LEU A 103 4.25 -2.19 -6.80
CA LEU A 103 4.35 -0.90 -6.12
C LEU A 103 4.16 -1.09 -4.62
N ILE A 104 4.86 -0.28 -3.83
CA ILE A 104 4.63 -0.20 -2.39
C ILE A 104 4.51 1.27 -2.00
N PHE A 105 3.42 1.60 -1.31
CA PHE A 105 3.17 2.90 -0.71
C PHE A 105 3.32 2.79 0.81
N THR A 106 4.12 3.68 1.39
CA THR A 106 4.31 3.73 2.84
C THR A 106 3.75 5.02 3.38
N VAL A 107 2.92 4.93 4.43
CA VAL A 107 2.36 6.08 5.14
C VAL A 107 2.44 5.85 6.65
N LEU A 108 2.46 6.94 7.43
CA LEU A 108 2.32 6.85 8.86
C LEU A 108 0.85 6.56 9.25
N LEU A 109 0.66 5.54 10.06
CA LEU A 109 -0.63 5.25 10.69
C LEU A 109 -0.97 6.31 11.75
N ASN A 110 0.03 6.66 12.57
CA ASN A 110 -0.03 7.74 13.53
C ASN A 110 1.37 8.24 13.86
N THR A 111 1.46 9.37 14.58
CA THR A 111 2.71 10.04 14.92
C THR A 111 3.28 9.61 16.26
N ALA A 112 2.90 8.44 16.80
CA ALA A 112 3.46 7.97 18.06
C ALA A 112 5.00 7.87 18.00
N GLY A 113 5.66 8.63 18.85
CA GLY A 113 7.13 8.74 18.87
C GLY A 113 7.73 9.75 17.87
N LEU A 114 6.91 10.45 17.10
CA LEU A 114 7.31 11.47 16.12
C LEU A 114 6.62 12.81 16.43
N PRO A 115 7.13 13.93 15.88
CA PRO A 115 6.42 15.21 15.96
C PRO A 115 5.01 15.11 15.38
N ALA A 116 4.03 15.71 16.06
CA ALA A 116 2.63 15.70 15.64
C ALA A 116 2.36 16.39 14.27
N SER A 117 3.34 17.16 13.79
CA SER A 117 3.27 17.80 12.46
C SER A 117 3.51 16.87 11.28
N TYR A 118 3.94 15.63 11.54
CA TYR A 118 4.09 14.66 10.46
C TYR A 118 2.72 14.21 9.92
N PRO A 119 2.52 14.20 8.61
CA PRO A 119 1.30 13.70 8.01
C PRO A 119 1.08 12.22 8.36
N SER A 120 -0.10 11.88 8.86
CA SER A 120 -0.45 10.51 9.21
C SER A 120 -1.95 10.28 9.04
N LEU A 121 -2.36 9.02 9.02
CA LEU A 121 -3.79 8.62 9.04
C LEU A 121 -4.46 8.92 10.37
N ASN A 122 -3.69 9.30 11.38
CA ASN A 122 -4.17 9.61 12.73
C ASN A 122 -5.04 8.50 13.37
N ALA A 123 -4.80 7.25 12.99
CA ALA A 123 -5.54 6.10 13.49
C ALA A 123 -4.75 5.34 14.55
N PRO A 124 -5.39 4.83 15.61
CA PRO A 124 -4.74 3.94 16.55
C PRO A 124 -4.51 2.55 15.94
N THR A 125 -3.50 1.82 16.42
CA THR A 125 -3.13 0.51 15.88
C THR A 125 -4.20 -0.56 16.03
N ASN A 126 -5.14 -0.40 16.95
CA ASN A 126 -6.27 -1.30 17.19
C ASN A 126 -7.55 -0.90 16.44
N ALA A 127 -7.53 0.17 15.66
CA ALA A 127 -8.66 0.50 14.80
C ALA A 127 -8.73 -0.48 13.63
N THR A 128 -9.94 -0.90 13.28
CA THR A 128 -10.18 -1.60 12.01
C THR A 128 -10.36 -0.58 10.91
N LEU A 129 -9.45 -0.59 9.95
CA LEU A 129 -9.48 0.32 8.80
C LEU A 129 -10.33 -0.28 7.69
N GLY A 130 -11.22 0.52 7.12
CA GLY A 130 -11.85 0.24 5.83
C GLY A 130 -10.93 0.71 4.70
N ILE A 131 -10.72 -0.09 3.66
CA ILE A 131 -9.75 0.20 2.60
C ILE A 131 -10.37 -0.14 1.26
N SER A 132 -10.30 0.79 0.31
CA SER A 132 -10.67 0.55 -1.09
C SER A 132 -9.58 1.10 -2.00
N LEU A 133 -9.19 0.30 -2.99
CA LEU A 133 -8.21 0.68 -3.99
C LEU A 133 -8.91 0.80 -5.35
N TYR A 134 -8.61 1.89 -6.04
CA TYR A 134 -9.02 2.12 -7.43
C TYR A 134 -7.80 2.32 -8.31
N ALA A 135 -7.78 1.67 -9.46
CA ALA A 135 -6.78 1.86 -10.50
C ALA A 135 -7.35 2.73 -11.62
N TYR A 136 -6.71 3.86 -11.88
CA TYR A 136 -7.11 4.83 -12.90
C TYR A 136 -6.23 4.75 -14.13
N ASP A 137 -6.84 4.94 -15.28
CA ASP A 137 -6.15 5.11 -16.55
C ASP A 137 -5.87 6.59 -16.79
N ASN A 138 -4.67 7.02 -16.46
CA ASN A 138 -4.26 8.42 -16.59
C ASN A 138 -4.00 8.88 -18.03
N TYR A 139 -3.84 7.94 -18.98
CA TYR A 139 -3.48 8.32 -20.36
C TYR A 139 -4.67 8.45 -21.30
N PHE A 140 -5.71 7.65 -21.09
CA PHE A 140 -6.74 7.48 -22.12
C PHE A 140 -8.09 8.00 -21.67
N THR A 141 -8.53 7.66 -20.48
CA THR A 141 -9.90 7.95 -20.05
C THR A 141 -9.98 8.79 -18.79
N GLY A 142 -8.95 8.76 -17.92
CA GLY A 142 -9.01 9.34 -16.57
C GLY A 142 -10.05 8.67 -15.68
N ALA A 143 -10.57 7.50 -16.08
CA ALA A 143 -11.59 6.78 -15.35
C ALA A 143 -11.00 5.60 -14.57
N PRO A 144 -11.64 5.16 -13.46
CA PRO A 144 -11.27 3.93 -12.80
C PRO A 144 -11.55 2.74 -13.74
N THR A 145 -10.55 1.88 -13.89
CA THR A 145 -10.60 0.71 -14.79
C THR A 145 -10.63 -0.59 -14.01
N ASP A 146 -10.17 -0.58 -12.77
CA ASP A 146 -10.19 -1.72 -11.87
C ASP A 146 -10.26 -1.26 -10.42
N SER A 147 -10.75 -2.13 -9.52
CA SER A 147 -10.86 -1.83 -8.10
C SER A 147 -10.79 -3.06 -7.21
N VAL A 148 -10.35 -2.86 -5.97
CA VAL A 148 -10.49 -3.82 -4.88
C VAL A 148 -11.11 -3.08 -3.70
N GLU A 149 -12.36 -3.38 -3.41
CA GLU A 149 -13.16 -2.62 -2.47
C GLU A 149 -13.47 -3.39 -1.18
N SER A 150 -13.89 -2.67 -0.15
CA SER A 150 -14.37 -3.23 1.12
C SER A 150 -13.35 -4.12 1.85
N MET A 151 -12.07 -3.87 1.65
CA MET A 151 -11.01 -4.52 2.44
C MET A 151 -11.06 -4.01 3.88
N LYS A 152 -10.72 -4.89 4.83
CA LYS A 152 -10.60 -4.57 6.25
C LYS A 152 -9.27 -5.03 6.79
N PHE A 153 -8.63 -4.19 7.59
CA PHE A 153 -7.36 -4.50 8.23
C PHE A 153 -7.25 -3.85 9.60
N THR A 154 -6.87 -4.64 10.62
CA THR A 154 -6.59 -4.14 11.97
C THR A 154 -5.09 -4.28 12.23
N PRO A 155 -4.31 -3.18 12.28
CA PRO A 155 -2.84 -3.22 12.35
C PRO A 155 -2.29 -4.02 13.55
N ALA A 156 -2.89 -3.90 14.73
CA ALA A 156 -2.44 -4.60 15.93
C ALA A 156 -2.75 -6.10 15.93
N THR A 157 -3.71 -6.54 15.13
CA THR A 157 -4.18 -7.93 15.08
C THR A 157 -4.33 -8.42 13.63
N PRO A 158 -3.24 -8.51 12.86
CA PRO A 158 -3.30 -9.03 11.50
C PRO A 158 -3.72 -10.51 11.54
N LYS A 159 -4.54 -10.92 10.61
CA LYS A 159 -4.98 -12.32 10.49
C LYS A 159 -3.86 -13.27 10.07
N PHE A 160 -2.94 -12.77 9.26
CA PHE A 160 -1.77 -13.51 8.84
C PHE A 160 -0.51 -12.74 9.22
N SER A 161 0.46 -13.43 9.81
CA SER A 161 1.75 -12.84 10.20
C SER A 161 2.91 -13.78 9.91
N VAL A 162 4.03 -13.21 9.48
CA VAL A 162 5.29 -13.93 9.30
C VAL A 162 5.95 -14.09 10.65
N THR A 163 6.28 -15.30 11.03
CA THR A 163 6.82 -15.63 12.37
C THR A 163 8.30 -15.27 12.54
N SER A 164 9.03 -15.02 11.45
CA SER A 164 10.45 -14.65 11.50
C SER A 164 10.74 -13.27 12.11
N GLY A 165 9.70 -12.43 12.30
CA GLY A 165 9.86 -11.07 12.81
C GLY A 165 10.60 -10.12 11.87
N VAL A 166 11.08 -10.59 10.72
CA VAL A 166 11.81 -9.82 9.73
C VAL A 166 10.91 -9.56 8.53
N PRO A 167 10.53 -8.29 8.27
CA PRO A 167 9.64 -7.94 7.16
C PRO A 167 10.30 -8.05 5.79
N PHE A 168 11.62 -8.23 5.75
CA PHE A 168 12.42 -8.35 4.53
C PHE A 168 13.30 -9.58 4.62
N GLY A 169 13.52 -10.23 3.48
CA GLY A 169 14.44 -11.34 3.36
C GLY A 169 15.08 -11.36 2.00
N SER A 170 16.26 -11.95 1.91
CA SER A 170 16.92 -12.22 0.65
C SER A 170 17.24 -13.70 0.52
N VAL A 171 17.18 -14.20 -0.71
CA VAL A 171 17.54 -15.57 -1.03
C VAL A 171 18.47 -15.55 -2.23
N ALA A 172 19.55 -16.31 -2.16
CA ALA A 172 20.44 -16.51 -3.31
C ALA A 172 19.71 -17.25 -4.43
N LYS A 173 20.17 -17.09 -5.67
CA LYS A 173 19.61 -17.80 -6.82
C LYS A 173 19.70 -19.33 -6.59
N GLY A 174 18.56 -20.00 -6.71
CA GLY A 174 18.46 -21.46 -6.63
C GLY A 174 17.89 -22.04 -5.33
N PRO A 175 18.28 -21.59 -4.11
CA PRO A 175 17.67 -22.03 -2.89
C PRO A 175 16.20 -21.64 -2.75
N LEU A 176 15.45 -22.42 -2.01
CA LEU A 176 14.08 -22.08 -1.59
C LEU A 176 14.15 -21.28 -0.29
N LEU A 177 13.39 -20.18 -0.23
CA LEU A 177 13.15 -19.46 1.01
C LEU A 177 11.91 -20.08 1.69
N ASN A 178 12.11 -20.64 2.86
CA ASN A 178 11.00 -21.07 3.70
C ASN A 178 10.60 -19.91 4.61
N VAL A 179 9.37 -19.42 4.44
CA VAL A 179 8.82 -18.31 5.23
C VAL A 179 7.69 -18.87 6.11
N PRO A 180 7.99 -19.19 7.38
CA PRO A 180 6.96 -19.64 8.29
C PRO A 180 5.99 -18.50 8.62
N PHE A 181 4.70 -18.80 8.64
CA PHE A 181 3.66 -17.84 8.97
C PHE A 181 2.62 -18.44 9.92
N THR A 182 1.90 -17.59 10.61
CA THR A 182 0.75 -17.93 11.43
C THR A 182 -0.52 -17.33 10.87
N LYS A 183 -1.64 -18.02 11.11
CA LYS A 183 -2.99 -17.51 10.88
C LYS A 183 -3.69 -17.42 12.22
N ASP A 184 -4.10 -16.23 12.61
CA ASP A 184 -4.89 -16.05 13.83
C ASP A 184 -6.36 -16.36 13.54
N ALA A 185 -6.85 -17.46 14.13
CA ALA A 185 -8.22 -17.90 13.97
C ALA A 185 -9.24 -17.05 14.77
N ALA A 186 -8.77 -16.25 15.72
CA ALA A 186 -9.62 -15.35 16.51
C ALA A 186 -10.01 -14.08 15.75
N VAL A 187 -9.25 -13.71 14.70
CA VAL A 187 -9.53 -12.53 13.89
C VAL A 187 -10.75 -12.79 13.00
N THR A 188 -11.79 -12.03 13.25
CA THR A 188 -13.10 -12.17 12.56
C THR A 188 -13.12 -11.44 11.21
N ALA A 189 -14.13 -11.72 10.40
CA ALA A 189 -14.37 -11.01 9.15
C ALA A 189 -14.73 -9.52 9.34
N ALA A 190 -15.16 -9.14 10.55
CA ALA A 190 -15.40 -7.73 10.89
C ALA A 190 -14.09 -6.95 11.04
N GLN A 191 -13.00 -7.62 11.43
CA GLN A 191 -11.68 -7.03 11.70
C GLN A 191 -10.71 -7.16 10.52
N SER A 192 -10.87 -8.19 9.68
CA SER A 192 -9.95 -8.45 8.58
C SER A 192 -10.62 -9.19 7.42
N SER A 193 -10.39 -8.69 6.23
CA SER A 193 -10.73 -9.36 4.96
C SER A 193 -9.56 -10.14 4.36
N GLU A 194 -8.42 -10.23 5.07
CA GLU A 194 -7.22 -10.90 4.59
C GLU A 194 -7.49 -12.37 4.19
N THR A 195 -7.05 -12.73 3.01
CA THR A 195 -7.17 -14.09 2.44
C THR A 195 -5.86 -14.88 2.48
N GLY A 196 -4.73 -14.20 2.69
CA GLY A 196 -3.40 -14.80 2.70
C GLY A 196 -2.29 -13.76 2.86
N LEU A 197 -1.08 -14.15 2.51
CA LEU A 197 0.11 -13.29 2.50
C LEU A 197 0.49 -12.95 1.06
N LEU A 198 0.76 -11.66 0.81
CA LEU A 198 1.34 -11.20 -0.44
C LEU A 198 2.85 -11.04 -0.27
N PHE A 199 3.62 -11.80 -1.04
CA PHE A 199 5.07 -11.66 -1.10
C PHE A 199 5.46 -10.79 -2.30
N MET A 200 5.96 -9.60 -1.99
CA MET A 200 6.54 -8.71 -2.98
C MET A 200 8.00 -9.06 -3.17
N TYR A 201 8.37 -9.35 -4.39
CA TYR A 201 9.71 -9.82 -4.70
C TYR A 201 10.39 -8.85 -5.66
N ARG A 202 11.64 -8.49 -5.35
CA ARG A 202 12.50 -7.69 -6.20
C ARG A 202 13.49 -8.59 -6.92
N ARG A 203 13.66 -8.35 -8.20
CA ARG A 203 14.65 -9.00 -8.98
C ARG A 203 15.93 -8.15 -8.91
N ASN A 204 16.82 -8.50 -8.00
CA ASN A 204 18.18 -7.97 -8.07
C ASN A 204 18.88 -8.69 -9.22
N ALA A 205 19.13 -7.95 -10.30
CA ALA A 205 19.87 -8.45 -11.46
C ALA A 205 21.36 -8.57 -11.11
#